data_7e60d335300b3f955d5317c1ccaf4fb6
#
_entry.id   7e60d335300b3f955d5317c1ccaf4fb6
#
_cell.length_a   1.000
_cell.length_b   1.000
_cell.length_c   1.000
_cell.angle_alpha   90.00
_cell.angle_beta   90.00
_cell.angle_gamma   90.00
#
_symmetry.space_group_name_H-M   'P 1'
#
loop_
_entity.id
_entity.type
_entity.pdbx_description
1 polymer ?
#
loop_
_entity_poly.entity_id
_entity_poly.type
_entity_poly.pdbx_seq_one_letter_code
_entity_poly.pdbx_strand_id
1 'polypeptide(L)'
;MLARLADGYELYPEKYKPNGFIAQRALMMMADVGNQAGQAGLKRALAQAIQGPSATEDAFIRALGKYVEDIIARKYGNPNYGDTQGRHERICQNYSLDRVNWPAIKTSVMGG
;
A
#
# COMPACT_ATOMS: atom_id res chain seq x y z
N MET A 1 3.50 -3.85 12.46
CA MET A 1 3.20 -4.17 11.04
C MET A 1 1.74 -4.48 10.80
N LEU A 2 1.18 -5.48 11.49
CA LEU A 2 -0.21 -5.90 11.25
C LEU A 2 -1.23 -4.81 11.60
N ALA A 3 -0.99 -4.04 12.69
CA ALA A 3 -1.87 -2.94 13.04
C ALA A 3 -1.94 -1.88 11.94
N ARG A 4 -0.81 -1.58 11.29
CA ARG A 4 -0.76 -0.63 10.18
C ARG A 4 -1.51 -1.16 8.97
N LEU A 5 -1.38 -2.47 8.69
CA LEU A 5 -2.12 -3.09 7.59
C LEU A 5 -3.62 -3.08 7.85
N ALA A 6 -4.03 -3.31 9.10
CA ALA A 6 -5.45 -3.26 9.46
C ALA A 6 -6.04 -1.87 9.21
N ASP A 7 -5.32 -0.81 9.61
CA ASP A 7 -5.74 0.56 9.36
C ASP A 7 -5.75 0.88 7.87
N GLY A 8 -4.72 0.41 7.14
CA GLY A 8 -4.66 0.59 5.70
C GLY A 8 -5.81 -0.10 4.98
N TYR A 9 -6.12 -1.31 5.38
CA TYR A 9 -7.25 -2.06 4.82
C TYR A 9 -8.56 -1.28 5.01
N GLU A 10 -8.80 -0.73 6.21
CA GLU A 10 -10.03 0.01 6.48
C GLU A 10 -10.18 1.22 5.56
N LEU A 11 -9.07 1.87 5.22
CA LEU A 11 -9.07 3.05 4.35
C LEU A 11 -8.98 2.73 2.87
N TYR A 12 -8.63 1.49 2.52
CA TYR A 12 -8.53 1.07 1.12
C TYR A 12 -9.94 1.11 0.50
N PRO A 13 -10.10 1.58 -0.77
CA PRO A 13 -11.43 1.75 -1.35
C PRO A 13 -12.27 0.47 -1.38
N GLU A 14 -13.53 0.59 -0.99
CA GLU A 14 -14.45 -0.55 -0.95
C GLU A 14 -14.59 -1.26 -2.30
N LYS A 15 -14.56 -0.52 -3.40
CA LYS A 15 -14.66 -1.09 -4.75
C LYS A 15 -13.51 -2.04 -5.06
N TYR A 16 -12.40 -1.94 -4.34
CA TYR A 16 -11.22 -2.77 -4.55
C TYR A 16 -11.06 -3.87 -3.49
N LYS A 17 -12.01 -4.00 -2.58
CA LYS A 17 -11.98 -5.07 -1.56
C LYS A 17 -13.35 -5.72 -1.37
N PRO A 18 -13.95 -6.26 -2.45
CA PRO A 18 -15.29 -6.86 -2.37
C PRO A 18 -15.30 -8.00 -1.35
N ASN A 19 -16.23 -7.93 -0.38
CA ASN A 19 -16.39 -8.94 0.67
C ASN A 19 -15.12 -9.18 1.50
N GLY A 20 -14.25 -8.18 1.59
CA GLY A 20 -12.99 -8.31 2.33
C GLY A 20 -11.84 -8.92 1.55
N PHE A 21 -12.03 -9.21 0.27
CA PHE A 21 -10.98 -9.76 -0.59
C PHE A 21 -10.19 -8.61 -1.22
N ILE A 22 -8.91 -8.50 -0.87
CA ILE A 22 -8.02 -7.42 -1.29
C ILE A 22 -6.84 -7.98 -2.09
N ALA A 23 -6.36 -7.21 -3.06
CA ALA A 23 -5.24 -7.63 -3.90
C ALA A 23 -3.97 -7.84 -3.06
N GLN A 24 -3.23 -8.92 -3.35
CA GLN A 24 -1.94 -9.19 -2.70
C GLN A 24 -0.99 -8.00 -2.87
N ARG A 25 -0.91 -7.44 -4.08
CA ARG A 25 -0.05 -6.29 -4.38
C ARG A 25 -0.38 -5.10 -3.49
N ALA A 26 -1.67 -4.87 -3.22
CA ALA A 26 -2.09 -3.77 -2.35
C ALA A 26 -1.56 -3.95 -0.92
N LEU A 27 -1.70 -5.16 -0.37
CA LEU A 27 -1.20 -5.45 0.98
C LEU A 27 0.31 -5.25 1.08
N MET A 28 1.05 -5.73 0.08
CA MET A 28 2.51 -5.61 0.10
C MET A 28 2.96 -4.16 -0.06
N MET A 29 2.29 -3.38 -0.93
CA MET A 29 2.61 -1.97 -1.08
C MET A 29 2.31 -1.19 0.20
N MET A 30 1.16 -1.44 0.83
CA MET A 30 0.81 -0.78 2.09
C MET A 30 1.79 -1.16 3.21
N ALA A 31 2.25 -2.40 3.25
CA ALA A 31 3.25 -2.83 4.22
C ALA A 31 4.55 -2.05 4.05
N ASP A 32 5.03 -1.90 2.81
CA ASP A 32 6.27 -1.17 2.54
C ASP A 32 6.12 0.32 2.85
N VAL A 33 5.03 0.92 2.43
CA VAL A 33 4.76 2.35 2.70
C VAL A 33 4.66 2.59 4.21
N GLY A 34 3.98 1.71 4.94
CA GLY A 34 3.86 1.82 6.39
C GLY A 34 5.20 1.66 7.10
N ASN A 35 6.08 0.79 6.62
CA ASN A 35 7.42 0.65 7.16
C ASN A 35 8.26 1.90 6.99
N GLN A 36 8.12 2.58 5.85
CA GLN A 36 8.94 3.74 5.53
C GLN A 36 8.38 5.04 6.12
N ALA A 37 7.07 5.22 6.08
CA ALA A 37 6.42 6.47 6.43
C ALA A 37 5.61 6.41 7.73
N GLY A 38 5.52 5.23 8.35
CA GLY A 38 4.73 5.02 9.55
C GLY A 38 3.23 4.95 9.26
N GLN A 39 2.45 4.74 10.31
CA GLN A 39 1.00 4.63 10.21
C GLN A 39 0.36 5.91 9.66
N ALA A 40 0.79 7.07 10.18
CA ALA A 40 0.28 8.36 9.72
C ALA A 40 0.64 8.61 8.25
N GLY A 41 1.84 8.22 7.83
CA GLY A 41 2.26 8.35 6.45
C GLY A 41 1.45 7.47 5.50
N LEU A 42 1.17 6.24 5.92
CA LEU A 42 0.31 5.34 5.14
C LEU A 42 -1.10 5.93 4.97
N LYS A 43 -1.67 6.47 6.03
CA LYS A 43 -2.99 7.11 5.96
C LYS A 43 -2.99 8.29 5.00
N ARG A 44 -1.93 9.11 5.02
CA ARG A 44 -1.81 10.24 4.09
C ARG A 44 -1.65 9.77 2.65
N ALA A 45 -0.87 8.72 2.43
CA ALA A 45 -0.71 8.14 1.09
C ALA A 45 -2.05 7.67 0.54
N LEU A 46 -2.84 6.97 1.36
CA LEU A 46 -4.18 6.51 0.96
C LEU A 46 -5.11 7.68 0.66
N ALA A 47 -5.15 8.69 1.54
CA ALA A 47 -5.99 9.86 1.32
C ALA A 47 -5.64 10.59 0.03
N GLN A 48 -4.34 10.74 -0.25
CA GLN A 48 -3.88 11.39 -1.48
C GLN A 48 -4.23 10.57 -2.72
N ALA A 49 -4.05 9.25 -2.66
CA ALA A 49 -4.36 8.36 -3.79
C ALA A 49 -5.86 8.34 -4.08
N ILE A 50 -6.72 8.38 -3.05
CA ILE A 50 -8.17 8.42 -3.23
C ILE A 50 -8.60 9.68 -3.97
N GLN A 51 -7.95 10.80 -3.73
CA GLN A 51 -8.25 12.07 -4.40
C GLN A 51 -7.61 12.18 -5.79
N GLY A 52 -6.66 11.30 -6.10
CA GLY A 52 -5.94 11.33 -7.35
C GLY A 52 -6.70 10.70 -8.52
N PRO A 53 -6.25 10.95 -9.76
CA PRO A 53 -6.93 10.47 -10.96
C PRO A 53 -6.52 9.04 -11.33
N SER A 54 -6.67 8.09 -10.42
CA SER A 54 -6.30 6.70 -10.70
C SER A 54 -7.41 5.99 -11.47
N ALA A 55 -7.13 5.58 -12.70
CA ALA A 55 -8.08 4.90 -13.56
C ALA A 55 -8.22 3.41 -13.24
N THR A 56 -7.19 2.80 -12.62
CA THR A 56 -7.16 1.36 -12.33
C THR A 56 -6.68 1.14 -10.90
N GLU A 57 -6.95 -0.06 -10.38
CA GLU A 57 -6.43 -0.43 -9.07
C GLU A 57 -4.90 -0.44 -9.04
N ASP A 58 -4.27 -0.93 -10.11
CA ASP A 58 -2.80 -0.91 -10.18
C ASP A 58 -2.24 0.50 -10.09
N ALA A 59 -2.84 1.45 -10.82
CA ALA A 59 -2.44 2.85 -10.74
C ALA A 59 -2.63 3.41 -9.33
N PHE A 60 -3.71 3.03 -8.64
CA PHE A 60 -3.96 3.42 -7.27
C PHE A 60 -2.86 2.90 -6.33
N ILE A 61 -2.51 1.61 -6.47
CA ILE A 61 -1.47 0.99 -5.66
C ILE A 61 -0.11 1.68 -5.89
N ARG A 62 0.24 1.96 -7.14
CA ARG A 62 1.48 2.66 -7.48
C ARG A 62 1.51 4.08 -6.90
N ALA A 63 0.35 4.74 -6.83
CA ALA A 63 0.25 6.06 -6.22
C ALA A 63 0.60 6.04 -4.74
N LEU A 64 0.31 4.95 -4.02
CA LEU A 64 0.73 4.80 -2.63
C LEU A 64 2.24 4.82 -2.50
N GLY A 65 2.94 4.05 -3.34
CA GLY A 65 4.40 4.04 -3.35
C GLY A 65 4.98 5.40 -3.75
N LYS A 66 4.35 6.05 -4.72
CA LYS A 66 4.82 7.36 -5.20
C LYS A 66 4.76 8.42 -4.11
N TYR A 67 3.80 8.37 -3.20
CA TYR A 67 3.75 9.29 -2.07
C TYR A 67 5.08 9.27 -1.28
N VAL A 68 5.59 8.08 -0.98
CA VAL A 68 6.87 7.93 -0.27
C VAL A 68 8.04 8.34 -1.17
N GLU A 69 8.01 7.95 -2.44
CA GLU A 69 9.07 8.32 -3.39
C GLU A 69 9.22 9.82 -3.51
N ASP A 70 8.11 10.56 -3.51
CA ASP A 70 8.13 12.02 -3.58
C ASP A 70 8.74 12.63 -2.32
N ILE A 71 8.44 12.09 -1.15
CA ILE A 71 9.06 12.53 0.11
C ILE A 71 10.57 12.26 0.08
N ILE A 72 10.97 11.08 -0.35
CA ILE A 72 12.38 10.69 -0.46
C ILE A 72 13.10 11.59 -1.46
N ALA A 73 12.47 11.89 -2.59
CA ALA A 73 13.05 12.78 -3.59
C ALA A 73 13.30 14.19 -3.04
N ARG A 74 12.34 14.71 -2.27
CA ARG A 74 12.49 16.04 -1.67
C ARG A 74 13.60 16.06 -0.61
N LYS A 75 13.75 14.97 0.14
CA LYS A 75 14.73 14.91 1.23
C LYS A 75 16.15 14.62 0.73
N TYR A 76 16.29 13.73 -0.24
CA TYR A 76 17.60 13.24 -0.69
C TYR A 76 17.93 13.55 -2.14
N GLY A 77 17.04 14.21 -2.87
CA GLY A 77 17.26 14.57 -4.27
C GLY A 77 17.10 13.40 -5.25
N ASN A 78 16.65 12.23 -4.78
CA ASN A 78 16.53 11.04 -5.61
C ASN A 78 15.38 10.16 -5.08
N PRO A 79 14.31 9.93 -5.86
CA PRO A 79 13.20 9.10 -5.41
C PRO A 79 13.56 7.64 -5.20
N ASN A 80 14.72 7.20 -5.71
CA ASN A 80 15.21 5.84 -5.50
C ASN A 80 16.26 5.73 -4.41
N TYR A 81 16.46 6.78 -3.61
CA TYR A 81 17.37 6.71 -2.48
C TYR A 81 16.92 5.58 -1.53
N GLY A 82 17.88 4.75 -1.11
CA GLY A 82 17.57 3.57 -0.29
C GLY A 82 16.81 2.48 -1.05
N ASP A 83 16.87 2.48 -2.38
CA ASP A 83 16.20 1.52 -3.25
C ASP A 83 14.67 1.57 -3.15
N THR A 84 14.12 2.73 -2.82
CA THR A 84 12.67 2.89 -2.62
C THR A 84 11.88 2.55 -3.88
N GLN A 85 12.24 3.15 -5.02
CA GLN A 85 11.56 2.83 -6.29
C GLN A 85 11.77 1.38 -6.69
N GLY A 86 12.98 0.86 -6.50
CA GLY A 86 13.30 -0.53 -6.81
C GLY A 86 12.43 -1.51 -6.03
N ARG A 87 12.23 -1.26 -4.74
CA ARG A 87 11.35 -2.11 -3.92
C ARG A 87 9.90 -2.05 -4.41
N HIS A 88 9.40 -0.84 -4.73
CA HIS A 88 8.03 -0.70 -5.22
C HIS A 88 7.84 -1.41 -6.56
N GLU A 89 8.82 -1.32 -7.46
CA GLU A 89 8.79 -2.03 -8.74
C GLU A 89 8.76 -3.55 -8.52
N ARG A 90 9.58 -4.06 -7.62
CA ARG A 90 9.61 -5.50 -7.32
C ARG A 90 8.28 -5.97 -6.70
N ILE A 91 7.65 -5.15 -5.87
CA ILE A 91 6.32 -5.47 -5.34
C ILE A 91 5.33 -5.63 -6.48
N CYS A 92 5.34 -4.71 -7.45
CA CYS A 92 4.43 -4.79 -8.59
C CYS A 92 4.74 -5.96 -9.52
N GLN A 93 6.00 -6.40 -9.58
CA GLN A 93 6.42 -7.54 -10.40
C GLN A 93 6.13 -8.87 -9.73
N ASN A 94 6.29 -8.94 -8.40
CA ASN A 94 6.27 -10.21 -7.67
C ASN A 94 4.93 -10.55 -7.04
N TYR A 95 4.06 -9.58 -6.85
CA TYR A 95 2.74 -9.78 -6.25
C TYR A 95 1.65 -9.37 -7.23
N SER A 96 0.68 -10.26 -7.43
CA SER A 96 -0.37 -10.05 -8.40
C SER A 96 -1.54 -9.24 -7.82
N LEU A 97 -2.51 -8.95 -8.68
CA LEU A 97 -3.78 -8.37 -8.27
C LEU A 97 -4.78 -9.45 -7.82
N ASP A 98 -4.35 -10.71 -7.71
CA ASP A 98 -5.16 -11.76 -7.15
C ASP A 98 -5.53 -11.40 -5.71
N ARG A 99 -6.76 -11.73 -5.34
CA ARG A 99 -7.30 -11.27 -4.06
C ARG A 99 -7.16 -12.33 -2.99
N VAL A 100 -6.89 -11.85 -1.77
CA VAL A 100 -6.82 -12.69 -0.58
C VAL A 100 -7.86 -12.21 0.43
N ASN A 101 -8.34 -13.14 1.24
CA ASN A 101 -9.34 -12.83 2.26
C ASN A 101 -8.65 -12.23 3.48
N TRP A 102 -8.61 -10.88 3.54
CA TRP A 102 -7.95 -10.20 4.65
C TRP A 102 -8.56 -10.51 6.02
N PRO A 103 -9.91 -10.51 6.19
CA PRO A 103 -10.50 -10.87 7.48
C PRO A 103 -10.03 -12.24 8.00
N ALA A 104 -9.92 -13.24 7.13
CA ALA A 104 -9.44 -14.56 7.52
C ALA A 104 -7.97 -14.55 7.91
N ILE A 105 -7.12 -13.82 7.15
CA ILE A 105 -5.70 -13.67 7.48
C ILE A 105 -5.53 -12.96 8.81
N LYS A 106 -6.24 -11.86 9.01
CA LYS A 106 -6.19 -11.08 10.24
C LYS A 106 -6.57 -11.92 11.46
N THR A 107 -7.66 -12.67 11.37
CA THR A 107 -8.12 -13.54 12.45
C THR A 107 -7.07 -14.60 12.77
N SER A 108 -6.52 -15.25 11.75
CA SER A 108 -5.54 -16.32 11.91
C SER A 108 -4.25 -15.81 12.56
N VAL A 109 -3.75 -14.65 12.15
CA VAL A 109 -2.46 -14.12 12.60
C VAL A 109 -2.57 -13.36 13.92
N MET A 110 -3.66 -12.63 14.14
CA MET A 110 -3.85 -11.80 15.34
C MET A 110 -4.56 -12.54 16.47
N GLY A 111 -4.79 -13.82 16.31
CA GLY A 111 -5.36 -14.65 17.36
C GLY A 111 -6.81 -14.36 17.67
N GLY A 112 -7.51 -13.78 16.72
CA GLY A 112 -8.89 -13.32 16.88
C GLY A 112 -9.88 -14.39 17.15
#